data_9d548d24b620461b1a1273588ce8eb4e
#
_entry.id   9d548d24b620461b1a1273588ce8eb4e
#
_cell.length_a   1.000
_cell.length_b   1.000
_cell.length_c   1.000
_cell.angle_alpha   90.00
_cell.angle_beta   90.00
_cell.angle_gamma   90.00
#
_symmetry.space_group_name_H-M   'P 1'
#
loop_
_entity.id
_entity.type
_entity.pdbx_description
1 polymer ?
#
loop_
_entity_poly.entity_id
_entity_poly.type
_entity_poly.pdbx_seq_one_letter_code
_entity_poly.pdbx_strand_id
1 'polypeptide(L)'
;MQAKNRIVAILEAAPRMTRGKLCVSAVRKSGKKAYNLQYRRKTRHFVKAVPADQVALFEESTRNCRDFLELVQAYVDQATERGIREIEREADKARRKKDGGKKRGPGRKH
;
A
#
# COMPACT_ATOMS: atom_id res chain seq x y z
N MET A 1 -10.73 1.49 -14.58
CA MET A 1 -10.47 0.13 -14.06
C MET A 1 -10.36 0.17 -12.56
N GLN A 2 -10.93 -0.80 -11.90
CA GLN A 2 -10.91 -0.83 -10.45
C GLN A 2 -9.53 -1.17 -9.92
N ALA A 3 -9.23 -0.67 -8.74
CA ALA A 3 -7.94 -0.90 -8.12
C ALA A 3 -7.63 -2.38 -8.00
N LYS A 4 -8.61 -3.19 -7.64
CA LYS A 4 -8.42 -4.64 -7.50
C LYS A 4 -7.90 -5.25 -8.80
N ASN A 5 -8.51 -4.91 -9.93
CA ASN A 5 -8.11 -5.49 -11.21
C ASN A 5 -6.70 -5.06 -11.61
N ARG A 6 -6.36 -3.83 -11.30
CA ARG A 6 -5.03 -3.32 -11.59
C ARG A 6 -3.98 -4.00 -10.72
N ILE A 7 -4.32 -4.23 -9.44
CA ILE A 7 -3.41 -4.93 -8.53
C ILE A 7 -3.16 -6.34 -9.04
N VAL A 8 -4.22 -7.05 -9.43
CA VAL A 8 -4.08 -8.41 -9.93
C VAL A 8 -3.20 -8.43 -11.18
N ALA A 9 -3.41 -7.48 -12.09
CA ALA A 9 -2.62 -7.42 -13.31
C ALA A 9 -1.13 -7.19 -12.99
N ILE A 10 -0.85 -6.34 -12.02
CA ILE A 10 0.53 -6.09 -11.63
C ILE A 10 1.15 -7.33 -11.01
N LEU A 11 0.40 -8.02 -10.14
CA LEU A 11 0.91 -9.23 -9.51
C LEU A 11 1.22 -10.30 -10.54
N GLU A 12 0.38 -10.41 -11.56
CA GLU A 12 0.61 -11.39 -12.62
C GLU A 12 1.81 -11.02 -13.48
N ALA A 13 1.99 -9.75 -13.75
CA ALA A 13 3.13 -9.29 -14.54
C ALA A 13 4.42 -9.38 -13.74
N ALA A 14 4.32 -9.34 -12.43
CA ALA A 14 5.45 -9.44 -11.50
C ALA A 14 6.60 -8.50 -11.90
N PRO A 15 6.34 -7.19 -12.03
CA PRO A 15 7.40 -6.27 -12.38
C PRO A 15 8.39 -6.11 -11.24
N ARG A 16 9.59 -5.68 -11.58
CA ARG A 16 10.60 -5.47 -10.55
C ARG A 16 10.17 -4.33 -9.65
N MET A 17 10.23 -4.55 -8.36
CA MET A 17 9.86 -3.54 -7.38
C MET A 17 10.92 -3.47 -6.30
N THR A 18 11.29 -2.26 -5.92
CA THR A 18 12.27 -2.06 -4.85
C THR A 18 11.76 -0.98 -3.93
N ARG A 19 11.73 -1.29 -2.66
CA ARG A 19 11.36 -0.30 -1.67
C ARG A 19 12.49 0.71 -1.56
N GLY A 20 12.18 1.96 -1.29
CA GLY A 20 13.19 2.94 -1.00
C GLY A 20 13.20 4.11 -1.95
N LYS A 21 14.23 4.92 -1.79
CA LYS A 21 14.37 6.15 -2.53
C LYS A 21 15.80 6.27 -3.05
N LEU A 22 15.92 6.65 -4.32
CA LEU A 22 17.22 6.95 -4.88
C LEU A 22 17.61 8.36 -4.50
N CYS A 23 18.80 8.51 -3.97
CA CYS A 23 19.31 9.80 -3.54
C CYS A 23 20.67 10.05 -4.18
N VAL A 24 20.97 11.32 -4.42
CA VAL A 24 22.30 11.70 -4.89
C VAL A 24 23.19 11.75 -3.65
N SER A 25 24.21 10.91 -3.61
CA SER A 25 25.10 10.87 -2.46
C SER A 25 26.27 11.83 -2.62
N ALA A 26 26.65 12.12 -3.85
CA ALA A 26 27.76 13.03 -4.08
C ALA A 26 27.74 13.52 -5.54
N VAL A 27 28.29 14.70 -5.76
CA VAL A 27 28.46 15.24 -7.10
C VAL A 27 29.95 15.40 -7.32
N ARG A 28 30.47 14.73 -8.32
CA ARG A 28 31.90 14.77 -8.58
C ARG A 28 32.26 16.03 -9.36
N LYS A 29 33.55 16.35 -9.37
CA LYS A 29 34.02 17.53 -10.08
C LYS A 29 33.63 17.56 -11.54
N SER A 30 33.55 16.39 -12.16
CA SER A 30 33.16 16.27 -13.56
C SER A 30 31.67 16.50 -13.77
N GLY A 31 30.93 16.73 -12.70
CA GLY A 31 29.47 16.86 -12.79
C GLY A 31 28.73 15.56 -12.66
N LYS A 32 29.45 14.45 -12.63
CA LYS A 32 28.80 13.17 -12.47
C LYS A 32 28.28 13.00 -11.07
N LYS A 33 27.09 12.42 -10.97
CA LYS A 33 26.47 12.19 -9.68
C LYS A 33 26.64 10.75 -9.26
N ALA A 34 26.90 10.57 -7.97
CA ALA A 34 26.90 9.26 -7.37
C ALA A 34 25.55 9.10 -6.67
N TYR A 35 25.00 7.91 -6.74
CA TYR A 35 23.67 7.64 -6.20
C TYR A 35 23.72 6.56 -5.15
N ASN A 36 22.77 6.61 -4.23
CA ASN A 36 22.54 5.48 -3.35
C ASN A 36 21.04 5.24 -3.23
N LEU A 37 20.71 4.03 -2.82
CA LEU A 37 19.33 3.66 -2.54
C LEU A 37 19.21 3.59 -1.02
N GLN A 38 18.25 4.32 -0.48
CA GLN A 38 17.98 4.31 0.96
C GLN A 38 16.64 3.65 1.17
N TYR A 39 16.60 2.65 2.04
CA TYR A 39 15.36 1.94 2.31
C TYR A 39 15.34 1.46 3.76
N ARG A 40 14.15 1.15 4.23
CA ARG A 40 13.97 0.65 5.58
C ARG A 40 13.36 -0.73 5.54
N ARG A 41 13.86 -1.57 6.43
CA ARG A 41 13.25 -2.88 6.64
C ARG A 41 13.01 -2.97 8.14
N LYS A 42 11.75 -3.07 8.52
CA LYS A 42 11.36 -3.03 9.93
C LYS A 42 11.85 -1.70 10.51
N THR A 43 12.70 -1.73 11.52
CA THR A 43 13.18 -0.51 12.13
C THR A 43 14.55 -0.10 11.64
N ARG A 44 15.14 -0.86 10.72
CA ARG A 44 16.51 -0.61 10.29
C ARG A 44 16.56 0.16 9.00
N HIS A 45 17.48 1.08 8.91
CA HIS A 45 17.70 1.89 7.74
C HIS A 45 18.93 1.37 7.00
N PHE A 46 18.76 1.13 5.71
CA PHE A 46 19.85 0.62 4.88
C PHE A 46 20.19 1.61 3.79
N VAL A 47 21.45 1.70 3.46
CA VAL A 47 21.93 2.54 2.37
C VAL A 47 22.79 1.66 1.48
N LYS A 48 22.47 1.64 0.19
CA LYS A 48 23.20 0.84 -0.77
C LYS A 48 23.70 1.71 -1.90
N ALA A 49 24.99 1.66 -2.19
CA ALA A 49 25.53 2.41 -3.31
C ALA A 49 24.99 1.83 -4.61
N VAL A 50 24.64 2.71 -5.55
CA VAL A 50 24.07 2.30 -6.82
C VAL A 50 25.02 2.70 -7.94
N PRO A 51 25.57 1.73 -8.67
CA PRO A 51 26.43 2.03 -9.80
C PRO A 51 25.68 2.80 -10.88
N ALA A 52 26.41 3.61 -11.63
CA ALA A 52 25.79 4.47 -12.65
C ALA A 52 24.96 3.70 -13.66
N ASP A 53 25.40 2.50 -14.03
CA ASP A 53 24.68 1.71 -15.02
C ASP A 53 23.43 1.05 -14.46
N GLN A 54 23.17 1.17 -13.17
CA GLN A 54 21.98 0.60 -12.54
C GLN A 54 20.98 1.65 -12.11
N VAL A 55 21.31 2.93 -12.26
CA VAL A 55 20.44 4.01 -11.75
C VAL A 55 19.06 3.95 -12.41
N ALA A 56 19.01 3.80 -13.73
CA ALA A 56 17.72 3.77 -14.43
C ALA A 56 16.87 2.58 -13.98
N LEU A 57 17.50 1.45 -13.73
CA LEU A 57 16.79 0.27 -13.27
C LEU A 57 16.22 0.47 -11.87
N PHE A 58 16.98 1.09 -11.00
CA PHE A 58 16.48 1.38 -9.66
C PHE A 58 15.41 2.46 -9.66
N GLU A 59 15.51 3.43 -10.57
CA GLU A 59 14.46 4.44 -10.72
C GLU A 59 13.15 3.79 -11.10
N GLU A 60 13.18 2.92 -12.07
CA GLU A 60 11.97 2.22 -12.51
C GLU A 60 11.43 1.33 -11.38
N SER A 61 12.31 0.60 -10.74
CA SER A 61 11.93 -0.35 -9.71
C SER A 61 11.32 0.34 -8.48
N THR A 62 11.89 1.47 -8.07
CA THR A 62 11.34 2.20 -6.93
C THR A 62 10.03 2.88 -7.30
N ARG A 63 9.91 3.35 -8.55
CA ARG A 63 8.65 3.94 -9.02
C ARG A 63 7.56 2.87 -9.04
N ASN A 64 7.88 1.70 -9.55
CA ASN A 64 6.91 0.60 -9.59
C ASN A 64 6.42 0.25 -8.19
N CYS A 65 7.32 0.22 -7.23
CA CYS A 65 6.95 -0.08 -5.86
C CYS A 65 6.04 1.00 -5.28
N ARG A 66 6.40 2.26 -5.50
CA ARG A 66 5.61 3.37 -5.01
C ARG A 66 4.20 3.38 -5.59
N ASP A 67 4.13 3.19 -6.91
CA ASP A 67 2.84 3.19 -7.59
C ASP A 67 1.97 2.02 -7.13
N PHE A 68 2.60 0.87 -6.91
CA PHE A 68 1.87 -0.29 -6.43
C PHE A 68 1.33 -0.05 -5.02
N LEU A 69 2.13 0.54 -4.14
CA LEU A 69 1.69 0.80 -2.78
C LEU A 69 0.56 1.83 -2.75
N GLU A 70 0.59 2.82 -3.64
CA GLU A 70 -0.50 3.77 -3.74
C GLU A 70 -1.79 3.07 -4.19
N LEU A 71 -1.65 2.14 -5.12
CA LEU A 71 -2.80 1.41 -5.62
C LEU A 71 -3.38 0.51 -4.53
N VAL A 72 -2.51 -0.13 -3.76
CA VAL A 72 -2.96 -0.95 -2.64
C VAL A 72 -3.67 -0.09 -1.60
N GLN A 73 -3.13 1.10 -1.34
CA GLN A 73 -3.76 2.00 -0.39
C GLN A 73 -5.16 2.40 -0.85
N ALA A 74 -5.31 2.69 -2.14
CA ALA A 74 -6.62 3.03 -2.69
C ALA A 74 -7.59 1.85 -2.55
N TYR A 75 -7.10 0.64 -2.77
CA TYR A 75 -7.93 -0.54 -2.60
C TYR A 75 -8.36 -0.69 -1.15
N VAL A 76 -7.43 -0.50 -0.21
CA VAL A 76 -7.75 -0.63 1.20
C VAL A 76 -8.78 0.41 1.63
N ASP A 77 -8.66 1.63 1.11
CA ASP A 77 -9.63 2.68 1.42
C ASP A 77 -11.04 2.30 0.95
N GLN A 78 -11.14 1.77 -0.26
CA GLN A 78 -12.42 1.32 -0.79
C GLN A 78 -12.97 0.15 0.01
N ALA A 79 -12.11 -0.79 0.35
CA ALA A 79 -12.51 -1.96 1.11
C ALA A 79 -12.95 -1.57 2.52
N THR A 80 -12.31 -0.57 3.09
CA THR A 80 -12.65 -0.09 4.42
C THR A 80 -14.06 0.47 4.44
N GLU A 81 -14.40 1.33 3.48
CA GLU A 81 -15.73 1.90 3.43
C GLU A 81 -16.79 0.83 3.20
N ARG A 82 -16.51 -0.07 2.28
CA ARG A 82 -17.45 -1.16 2.01
C ARG A 82 -17.61 -2.05 3.23
N GLY A 83 -16.49 -2.36 3.89
CA GLY A 83 -16.51 -3.21 5.07
C GLY A 83 -17.31 -2.60 6.21
N ILE A 84 -17.15 -1.31 6.42
CA ILE A 84 -17.90 -0.62 7.46
C ILE A 84 -19.39 -0.72 7.16
N ARG A 85 -19.78 -0.45 5.92
CA ARG A 85 -21.20 -0.52 5.56
C ARG A 85 -21.76 -1.93 5.71
N GLU A 86 -20.98 -2.92 5.34
CA GLU A 86 -21.42 -4.32 5.47
C GLU A 86 -21.57 -4.73 6.91
N ILE A 87 -20.63 -4.32 7.75
CA ILE A 87 -20.68 -4.67 9.16
C ILE A 87 -21.89 -3.98 9.83
N GLU A 88 -22.11 -2.73 9.50
CA GLU A 88 -23.25 -1.99 10.07
C GLU A 88 -24.57 -2.60 9.62
N ARG A 89 -24.62 -3.04 8.35
CA ARG A 89 -25.83 -3.65 7.83
C ARG A 89 -26.12 -4.99 8.52
N GLU A 90 -25.08 -5.76 8.75
CA GLU A 90 -25.25 -7.03 9.43
C GLU A 90 -25.64 -6.84 10.87
N ALA A 91 -25.07 -5.84 11.53
CA ALA A 91 -25.43 -5.54 12.91
C ALA A 91 -26.90 -5.11 13.00
N ASP A 92 -27.36 -4.31 12.04
CA ASP A 92 -28.75 -3.90 12.00
C ASP A 92 -29.67 -5.08 11.77
N LYS A 93 -29.27 -5.98 10.90
CA LYS A 93 -30.05 -7.17 10.62
C LYS A 93 -30.19 -8.02 11.87
N ALA A 94 -29.08 -8.25 12.55
CA ALA A 94 -29.09 -9.04 13.76
C ALA A 94 -29.96 -8.40 14.83
N ARG A 95 -29.89 -7.07 14.93
CA ARG A 95 -30.68 -6.33 15.89
C ARG A 95 -32.16 -6.45 15.59
N ARG A 96 -32.54 -6.28 14.33
CA ARG A 96 -33.93 -6.39 13.93
C ARG A 96 -34.47 -7.78 14.19
N LYS A 97 -33.66 -8.78 13.90
CA LYS A 97 -34.07 -10.14 14.09
C LYS A 97 -34.36 -10.40 15.54
N LYS A 98 -33.49 -9.89 16.43
CA LYS A 98 -33.72 -10.04 17.83
C LYS A 98 -34.95 -9.33 18.29
N ASP A 99 -35.11 -8.09 17.90
CA ASP A 99 -36.24 -7.29 18.31
C ASP A 99 -37.54 -7.87 17.78
N GLY A 100 -37.51 -8.36 16.55
CA GLY A 100 -38.68 -8.98 15.99
C GLY A 100 -39.09 -10.21 16.74
N GLY A 101 -38.13 -10.92 17.24
CA GLY A 101 -38.36 -12.10 17.98
C GLY A 101 -38.94 -11.82 19.35
N LYS A 102 -38.59 -10.78 20.01
CA LYS A 102 -39.08 -10.50 21.22
C LYS A 102 -38.73 -9.20 21.68
N LYS A 103 -39.27 -8.78 22.61
CA LYS A 103 -39.04 -7.55 23.05
C LYS A 103 -38.01 -7.58 23.86
N ARG A 104 -37.25 -6.86 23.91
CA ARG A 104 -36.21 -6.94 24.63
C ARG A 104 -36.00 -5.94 25.47
N GLY A 105 -35.46 -6.13 26.27
CA GLY A 105 -35.12 -5.24 27.23
C GLY A 105 -34.25 -4.23 26.68
N PRO A 106 -33.99 -3.36 27.46
CA PRO A 106 -33.22 -2.28 27.06
C PRO A 106 -31.89 -2.68 26.77
N GLY A 107 -31.52 -2.36 26.18
CA GLY A 107 -30.39 -2.60 25.91
C GLY A 107 -29.29 -2.67 26.20
N ARG A 108 -28.79 -2.78 25.98
CA ARG A 108 -27.75 -2.89 26.13
C ARG A 108 -27.09 -2.39 25.29
N LYS A 109 -26.46 -1.97 25.06
CA LYS A 109 -25.82 -1.50 24.32
C LYS A 109 -24.80 -1.73 24.21
N HIS A 110 -24.26 -1.62 23.83
CA HIS A 110 -23.13 -1.79 23.76
C HIS A 110 -22.65 -1.17 23.41
#